data_39d2e6cc89fca50c40729b562ca91361
#
_entry.id   39d2e6cc89fca50c40729b562ca91361
#
_cell.length_a   1.000
_cell.length_b   1.000
_cell.length_c   1.000
_cell.angle_alpha   90.00
_cell.angle_beta   90.00
_cell.angle_gamma   90.00
#
_symmetry.space_group_name_H-M   'P 1'
#
loop_
_entity.id
_entity.type
_entity.pdbx_description
1 polymer ?
#
loop_
_entity_poly.entity_id
_entity_poly.type
_entity_poly.pdbx_seq_one_letter_code
_entity_poly.pdbx_strand_id
1 'polypeptide(L)'
;MKHWIKRSLIGLFGGALVVGSIAGCAGQRHGWGGGDSAEFRARMVERVGGKLDLDAAQKQKLQVLADKLQAQRTAMRGNGDPRAQFKALFAGSKLDQAGAGKLVEEKTAAVRAASPEIIAAAADFFDNLNPAQQQKVRDFMERGRRWSRG
;
A
#
# COMPACT_ATOMS: atom_id res chain seq x y z
N MET A 1 0.01 -32.23 12.22
CA MET A 1 1.11 -31.27 11.91
C MET A 1 0.95 -30.51 10.57
N LYS A 2 -0.24 -30.45 9.96
CA LYS A 2 -0.44 -29.80 8.63
C LYS A 2 -1.12 -28.40 8.69
N HIS A 3 -1.59 -27.96 9.83
CA HIS A 3 -2.31 -26.67 9.94
C HIS A 3 -1.47 -25.48 10.39
N TRP A 4 -0.26 -25.70 10.90
CA TRP A 4 0.58 -24.61 11.42
C TRP A 4 1.38 -23.89 10.32
N ILE A 5 1.77 -24.62 9.29
CA ILE A 5 2.58 -24.04 8.19
C ILE A 5 1.75 -23.06 7.34
N LYS A 6 0.43 -23.26 7.23
CA LYS A 6 -0.46 -22.35 6.47
C LYS A 6 -0.62 -20.97 7.13
N ARG A 7 -0.47 -20.86 8.45
CA ARG A 7 -0.62 -19.58 9.16
C ARG A 7 0.64 -18.72 9.17
N SER A 8 1.81 -19.31 9.02
CA SER A 8 3.08 -18.57 9.02
C SER A 8 3.41 -17.89 7.69
N LEU A 9 2.97 -18.48 6.55
CA LEU A 9 3.19 -17.89 5.23
C LEU A 9 2.30 -16.67 4.95
N ILE A 10 1.14 -16.58 5.59
CA ILE A 10 0.22 -15.42 5.45
C ILE A 10 0.73 -14.22 6.25
N GLY A 11 1.48 -14.45 7.34
CA GLY A 11 2.02 -13.39 8.18
C GLY A 11 3.16 -12.58 7.55
N LEU A 12 3.98 -13.20 6.69
CA LEU A 12 5.14 -12.55 6.06
C LEU A 12 4.73 -11.66 4.85
N PHE A 13 3.62 -11.99 4.20
CA PHE A 13 3.10 -11.18 3.09
C PHE A 13 2.00 -10.18 3.51
N GLY A 14 1.45 -10.31 4.72
CA GLY A 14 0.35 -9.48 5.21
C GLY A 14 0.77 -8.08 5.69
N GLY A 15 2.04 -7.88 6.02
CA GLY A 15 2.52 -6.61 6.60
C GLY A 15 2.61 -5.44 5.60
N ALA A 16 2.74 -5.72 4.32
CA ALA A 16 2.85 -4.68 3.28
C ALA A 16 1.48 -4.18 2.76
N LEU A 17 0.36 -4.83 3.16
CA LEU A 17 -0.97 -4.51 2.65
C LEU A 17 -1.75 -3.48 3.49
N VAL A 18 -1.22 -3.09 4.67
CA VAL A 18 -1.94 -2.15 5.54
C VAL A 18 -1.98 -0.73 4.97
N VAL A 19 -1.05 -0.38 4.09
CA VAL A 19 -1.06 0.91 3.39
C VAL A 19 -2.01 0.91 2.17
N GLY A 20 -2.40 -0.27 1.69
CA GLY A 20 -3.30 -0.43 0.54
C GLY A 20 -4.79 -0.28 0.86
N SER A 21 -5.18 -0.31 2.14
CA SER A 21 -6.60 -0.38 2.55
C SER A 21 -7.34 0.95 2.54
N ILE A 22 -6.65 2.06 2.27
CA ILE A 22 -7.31 3.38 2.12
C ILE A 22 -8.15 3.45 0.83
N ALA A 23 -7.92 2.53 -0.12
CA ALA A 23 -8.63 2.49 -1.41
C ALA A 23 -9.84 1.54 -1.44
N GLY A 24 -10.22 0.91 -0.33
CA GLY A 24 -11.14 -0.23 -0.28
C GLY A 24 -12.60 0.06 0.01
N CYS A 25 -13.17 1.19 -0.39
CA CYS A 25 -14.62 1.43 -0.30
C CYS A 25 -15.18 2.02 -1.59
N ALA A 26 -15.10 1.28 -2.69
CA ALA A 26 -16.01 1.47 -3.80
C ALA A 26 -16.22 0.10 -4.46
N GLY A 27 -17.35 -0.52 -4.13
CA GLY A 27 -17.82 -1.66 -4.88
C GLY A 27 -18.09 -1.24 -6.30
N GLN A 28 -17.22 -1.63 -7.21
CA GLN A 28 -17.56 -1.92 -8.60
C GLN A 28 -16.37 -2.65 -9.23
N ARG A 29 -16.65 -3.85 -9.69
CA ARG A 29 -15.75 -4.70 -10.47
C ARG A 29 -15.41 -4.01 -11.79
N HIS A 30 -14.35 -3.24 -11.83
CA HIS A 30 -13.66 -2.85 -13.05
C HIS A 30 -12.16 -3.01 -12.84
N GLY A 31 -11.56 -3.80 -13.71
CA GLY A 31 -10.16 -4.11 -13.92
C GLY A 31 -9.11 -3.56 -12.94
N TRP A 32 -8.33 -4.43 -12.40
CA TRP A 32 -7.16 -4.16 -11.52
C TRP A 32 -6.06 -3.29 -12.17
N GLY A 33 -6.33 -2.63 -13.29
CA GLY A 33 -5.40 -1.77 -14.02
C GLY A 33 -5.57 -0.26 -13.85
N GLY A 34 -6.63 0.21 -13.20
CA GLY A 34 -6.98 1.65 -13.19
C GLY A 34 -6.48 2.49 -12.02
N GLY A 35 -5.77 1.91 -11.03
CA GLY A 35 -5.38 2.62 -9.81
C GLY A 35 -4.11 3.50 -9.91
N ASP A 36 -3.46 3.52 -11.07
CA ASP A 36 -2.16 4.18 -11.22
C ASP A 36 -2.24 5.52 -11.97
N SER A 37 -3.42 5.95 -12.38
CA SER A 37 -3.57 7.23 -13.08
C SER A 37 -3.50 8.43 -12.13
N ALA A 38 -2.96 9.55 -12.62
CA ALA A 38 -2.95 10.82 -11.89
C ALA A 38 -4.37 11.26 -11.49
N GLU A 39 -5.36 11.00 -12.37
CA GLU A 39 -6.77 11.27 -12.09
C GLU A 39 -7.32 10.48 -10.90
N PHE A 40 -6.95 9.20 -10.78
CA PHE A 40 -7.37 8.40 -9.64
C PHE A 40 -6.82 8.96 -8.33
N ARG A 41 -5.53 9.35 -8.32
CA ARG A 41 -4.90 9.97 -7.15
C ARG A 41 -5.58 11.29 -6.79
N ALA A 42 -5.82 12.16 -7.77
CA ALA A 42 -6.50 13.43 -7.56
C ALA A 42 -7.91 13.22 -6.96
N ARG A 43 -8.70 12.30 -7.51
CA ARG A 43 -10.02 11.95 -6.97
C ARG A 43 -9.94 11.38 -5.55
N MET A 44 -8.90 10.60 -5.24
CA MET A 44 -8.66 10.06 -3.90
C MET A 44 -8.36 11.20 -2.92
N VAL A 45 -7.46 12.12 -3.28
CA VAL A 45 -7.10 13.28 -2.46
C VAL A 45 -8.32 14.16 -2.20
N GLU A 46 -9.13 14.44 -3.21
CA GLU A 46 -10.38 15.20 -3.05
C GLU A 46 -11.37 14.49 -2.13
N ARG A 47 -11.56 13.18 -2.30
CA ARG A 47 -12.47 12.41 -1.45
C ARG A 47 -12.02 12.36 0.01
N VAL A 48 -10.74 12.12 0.24
CA VAL A 48 -10.17 12.12 1.59
C VAL A 48 -10.17 13.52 2.17
N GLY A 49 -9.82 14.51 1.35
CA GLY A 49 -9.85 15.92 1.71
C GLY A 49 -11.22 16.38 2.19
N GLY A 50 -12.28 16.00 1.46
CA GLY A 50 -13.65 16.30 1.88
C GLY A 50 -14.09 15.59 3.16
N LYS A 51 -13.65 14.32 3.37
CA LYS A 51 -14.00 13.58 4.60
C LYS A 51 -13.30 14.11 5.86
N LEU A 52 -12.10 14.62 5.69
CA LEU A 52 -11.28 15.15 6.78
C LEU A 52 -11.41 16.68 6.93
N ASP A 53 -12.16 17.34 6.05
CA ASP A 53 -12.30 18.80 5.98
C ASP A 53 -10.93 19.48 5.85
N LEU A 54 -10.10 19.00 4.91
CA LEU A 54 -8.75 19.51 4.69
C LEU A 54 -8.79 20.86 3.96
N ASP A 55 -7.95 21.78 4.40
CA ASP A 55 -7.64 22.99 3.65
C ASP A 55 -6.74 22.72 2.42
N ALA A 56 -6.45 23.75 1.63
CA ALA A 56 -5.66 23.62 0.41
C ALA A 56 -4.22 23.16 0.69
N ALA A 57 -3.58 23.67 1.75
CA ALA A 57 -2.22 23.30 2.13
C ALA A 57 -2.14 21.84 2.61
N GLN A 58 -3.10 21.40 3.40
CA GLN A 58 -3.23 20.03 3.88
C GLN A 58 -3.51 19.05 2.71
N LYS A 59 -4.35 19.41 1.76
CA LYS A 59 -4.58 18.64 0.52
C LYS A 59 -3.30 18.47 -0.29
N GLN A 60 -2.49 19.52 -0.41
CA GLN A 60 -1.20 19.44 -1.10
C GLN A 60 -0.25 18.46 -0.40
N LYS A 61 -0.16 18.47 0.92
CA LYS A 61 0.65 17.49 1.68
C LYS A 61 0.14 16.06 1.49
N LEU A 62 -1.17 15.86 1.48
CA LEU A 62 -1.78 14.56 1.18
C LEU A 62 -1.45 14.11 -0.26
N GLN A 63 -1.42 15.03 -1.22
CA GLN A 63 -1.01 14.74 -2.60
C GLN A 63 0.45 14.25 -2.65
N VAL A 64 1.36 14.95 -1.98
CA VAL A 64 2.77 14.54 -1.90
C VAL A 64 2.92 13.14 -1.31
N LEU A 65 2.21 12.84 -0.24
CA LEU A 65 2.19 11.50 0.36
C LEU A 65 1.66 10.46 -0.64
N ALA A 66 0.57 10.74 -1.34
CA ALA A 66 -0.02 9.84 -2.32
C ALA A 66 0.94 9.56 -3.49
N ASP A 67 1.67 10.57 -3.96
CA ASP A 67 2.67 10.42 -5.03
C ASP A 67 3.86 9.57 -4.59
N LYS A 68 4.37 9.76 -3.35
CA LYS A 68 5.42 8.92 -2.78
C LYS A 68 5.00 7.45 -2.65
N LEU A 69 3.79 7.21 -2.16
CA LEU A 69 3.22 5.86 -2.06
C LEU A 69 3.06 5.20 -3.44
N GLN A 70 2.66 5.99 -4.45
CA GLN A 70 2.55 5.49 -5.81
C GLN A 70 3.93 5.14 -6.40
N ALA A 71 4.93 5.99 -6.21
CA ALA A 71 6.29 5.72 -6.65
C ALA A 71 6.83 4.42 -6.04
N GLN A 72 6.62 4.21 -4.72
CA GLN A 72 6.99 2.96 -4.05
C GLN A 72 6.26 1.75 -4.66
N ARG A 73 4.96 1.88 -4.89
CA ARG A 73 4.16 0.81 -5.50
C ARG A 73 4.67 0.41 -6.88
N THR A 74 5.04 1.40 -7.70
CA THR A 74 5.66 1.17 -9.00
C THR A 74 7.01 0.49 -8.87
N ALA A 75 7.86 0.94 -7.95
CA ALA A 75 9.16 0.31 -7.67
C ALA A 75 9.01 -1.14 -7.19
N MET A 76 8.02 -1.43 -6.35
CA MET A 76 7.75 -2.80 -5.89
C MET A 76 7.23 -3.71 -7.00
N ARG A 77 6.45 -3.20 -7.95
CA ARG A 77 6.02 -3.98 -9.12
C ARG A 77 7.21 -4.34 -10.01
N GLY A 78 8.19 -3.45 -10.12
CA GLY A 78 9.31 -3.62 -11.05
C GLY A 78 8.85 -3.58 -12.51
N ASN A 79 9.65 -4.15 -13.40
CA ASN A 79 9.42 -4.12 -14.85
C ASN A 79 8.50 -5.26 -15.37
N GLY A 80 7.77 -5.96 -14.50
CA GLY A 80 6.95 -7.09 -14.91
C GLY A 80 5.74 -7.35 -14.03
N ASP A 81 4.89 -8.27 -14.50
CA ASP A 81 3.75 -8.75 -13.71
C ASP A 81 4.26 -9.55 -12.49
N PRO A 82 3.93 -9.13 -11.26
CA PRO A 82 4.34 -9.84 -10.05
C PRO A 82 3.88 -11.30 -10.00
N ARG A 83 2.73 -11.59 -10.62
CA ARG A 83 2.22 -12.95 -10.72
C ARG A 83 3.05 -13.81 -11.66
N ALA A 84 3.49 -13.25 -12.79
CA ALA A 84 4.38 -13.93 -13.73
C ALA A 84 5.74 -14.22 -13.08
N GLN A 85 6.30 -13.24 -12.35
CA GLN A 85 7.55 -13.41 -11.60
C GLN A 85 7.43 -14.54 -10.58
N PHE A 86 6.35 -14.55 -9.78
CA PHE A 86 6.11 -15.61 -8.80
C PHE A 86 5.89 -16.96 -9.47
N LYS A 87 5.10 -17.03 -10.55
CA LYS A 87 4.86 -18.27 -11.31
C LYS A 87 6.15 -18.86 -11.89
N ALA A 88 7.08 -18.00 -12.33
CA ALA A 88 8.35 -18.44 -12.89
C ALA A 88 9.20 -19.23 -11.88
N LEU A 89 9.08 -18.96 -10.57
CA LEU A 89 9.77 -19.70 -9.52
C LEU A 89 9.37 -21.19 -9.45
N PHE A 90 8.20 -21.53 -9.99
CA PHE A 90 7.65 -22.88 -10.00
C PHE A 90 7.65 -23.51 -11.41
N ALA A 91 8.36 -22.92 -12.38
CA ALA A 91 8.35 -23.40 -13.76
C ALA A 91 9.09 -24.74 -13.94
N GLY A 92 10.04 -25.07 -13.06
CA GLY A 92 10.78 -26.33 -13.06
C GLY A 92 10.14 -27.40 -12.18
N SER A 93 10.81 -28.54 -12.07
CA SER A 93 10.42 -29.64 -11.17
C SER A 93 10.65 -29.33 -9.67
N LYS A 94 11.41 -28.28 -9.38
CA LYS A 94 11.71 -27.80 -8.03
C LYS A 94 11.54 -26.28 -7.98
N LEU A 95 11.25 -25.77 -6.78
CA LEU A 95 11.20 -24.34 -6.54
C LEU A 95 12.59 -23.72 -6.79
N ASP A 96 12.65 -22.65 -7.58
CA ASP A 96 13.85 -21.83 -7.73
C ASP A 96 14.07 -20.99 -6.46
N GLN A 97 14.81 -21.56 -5.52
CA GLN A 97 15.11 -20.91 -4.24
C GLN A 97 16.02 -19.68 -4.42
N ALA A 98 16.96 -19.73 -5.36
CA ALA A 98 17.86 -18.60 -5.63
C ALA A 98 17.08 -17.41 -6.23
N GLY A 99 16.21 -17.67 -7.20
CA GLY A 99 15.31 -16.68 -7.77
C GLY A 99 14.35 -16.10 -6.73
N ALA A 100 13.82 -16.93 -5.84
CA ALA A 100 12.96 -16.49 -4.74
C ALA A 100 13.72 -15.56 -3.77
N GLY A 101 14.96 -15.90 -3.42
CA GLY A 101 15.82 -15.05 -2.58
C GLY A 101 16.08 -13.69 -3.21
N LYS A 102 16.48 -13.66 -4.49
CA LYS A 102 16.67 -12.40 -5.25
C LYS A 102 15.41 -11.54 -5.29
N LEU A 103 14.25 -12.15 -5.53
CA LEU A 103 12.98 -11.42 -5.54
C LEU A 103 12.67 -10.79 -4.19
N VAL A 104 12.91 -11.50 -3.09
CA VAL A 104 12.72 -10.96 -1.73
C VAL A 104 13.69 -9.81 -1.45
N GLU A 105 14.97 -9.95 -1.81
CA GLU A 105 15.96 -8.88 -1.65
C GLU A 105 15.59 -7.64 -2.44
N GLU A 106 15.21 -7.78 -3.70
CA GLU A 106 14.78 -6.68 -4.56
C GLU A 106 13.60 -5.92 -3.95
N LYS A 107 12.56 -6.64 -3.52
CA LYS A 107 11.37 -6.00 -2.92
C LYS A 107 11.68 -5.35 -1.58
N THR A 108 12.53 -5.97 -0.77
CA THR A 108 12.99 -5.41 0.51
C THR A 108 13.83 -4.15 0.31
N ALA A 109 14.73 -4.14 -0.66
CA ALA A 109 15.53 -2.97 -1.01
C ALA A 109 14.64 -1.81 -1.49
N ALA A 110 13.65 -2.08 -2.34
CA ALA A 110 12.70 -1.07 -2.80
C ALA A 110 11.91 -0.44 -1.64
N VAL A 111 11.46 -1.25 -0.67
CA VAL A 111 10.78 -0.76 0.53
C VAL A 111 11.72 0.11 1.38
N ARG A 112 12.93 -0.37 1.65
CA ARG A 112 13.91 0.38 2.46
C ARG A 112 14.27 1.72 1.83
N ALA A 113 14.46 1.76 0.52
CA ALA A 113 14.84 2.99 -0.18
C ALA A 113 13.73 4.06 -0.11
N ALA A 114 12.47 3.66 -0.24
CA ALA A 114 11.34 4.59 -0.25
C ALA A 114 10.80 4.96 1.15
N SER A 115 11.05 4.11 2.16
CA SER A 115 10.46 4.27 3.49
C SER A 115 10.75 5.60 4.17
N PRO A 116 11.99 6.15 4.17
CA PRO A 116 12.26 7.44 4.83
C PRO A 116 11.44 8.58 4.26
N GLU A 117 11.32 8.66 2.93
CA GLU A 117 10.56 9.71 2.27
C GLU A 117 9.06 9.60 2.51
N ILE A 118 8.53 8.37 2.56
CA ILE A 118 7.12 8.12 2.85
C ILE A 118 6.82 8.45 4.31
N ILE A 119 7.68 8.06 5.24
CA ILE A 119 7.52 8.38 6.66
C ILE A 119 7.55 9.89 6.88
N ALA A 120 8.50 10.59 6.25
CA ALA A 120 8.59 12.05 6.34
C ALA A 120 7.33 12.74 5.77
N ALA A 121 6.86 12.31 4.59
CA ALA A 121 5.65 12.86 3.99
C ALA A 121 4.38 12.55 4.81
N ALA A 122 4.31 11.37 5.43
CA ALA A 122 3.22 11.00 6.31
C ALA A 122 3.21 11.82 7.60
N ALA A 123 4.38 12.05 8.20
CA ALA A 123 4.54 12.90 9.36
C ALA A 123 4.16 14.35 9.02
N ASP A 124 4.70 14.89 7.93
CA ASP A 124 4.38 16.25 7.48
C ASP A 124 2.89 16.45 7.21
N PHE A 125 2.21 15.46 6.65
CA PHE A 125 0.76 15.50 6.50
C PHE A 125 0.05 15.46 7.85
N PHE A 126 0.34 14.45 8.69
CA PHE A 126 -0.40 14.20 9.92
C PHE A 126 -0.21 15.30 10.97
N ASP A 127 1.03 15.81 11.10
CA ASP A 127 1.38 16.86 12.08
C ASP A 127 0.75 18.22 11.75
N ASN A 128 0.38 18.44 10.48
CA ASN A 128 -0.34 19.65 10.06
C ASN A 128 -1.88 19.52 10.15
N LEU A 129 -2.40 18.40 10.62
CA LEU A 129 -3.82 18.24 10.93
C LEU A 129 -4.17 18.82 12.30
N ASN A 130 -5.35 19.41 12.41
CA ASN A 130 -5.88 19.77 13.73
C ASN A 130 -6.32 18.51 14.52
N PRO A 131 -6.51 18.63 15.86
CA PRO A 131 -6.86 17.48 16.70
C PRO A 131 -8.11 16.71 16.27
N ALA A 132 -9.12 17.40 15.76
CA ALA A 132 -10.34 16.76 15.25
C ALA A 132 -10.09 15.96 13.97
N GLN A 133 -9.29 16.49 13.05
CA GLN A 133 -8.88 15.81 11.85
C GLN A 133 -8.00 14.59 12.15
N GLN A 134 -7.04 14.74 13.07
CA GLN A 134 -6.22 13.61 13.53
C GLN A 134 -7.06 12.49 14.14
N GLN A 135 -8.11 12.84 14.89
CA GLN A 135 -9.03 11.85 15.43
C GLN A 135 -9.79 11.12 14.32
N LYS A 136 -10.30 11.85 13.32
CA LYS A 136 -10.93 11.23 12.14
C LYS A 136 -10.02 10.24 11.43
N VAL A 137 -8.72 10.55 11.32
CA VAL A 137 -7.72 9.63 10.74
C VAL A 137 -7.58 8.37 11.59
N ARG A 138 -7.47 8.49 12.90
CA ARG A 138 -7.39 7.34 13.83
C ARG A 138 -8.62 6.44 13.73
N ASP A 139 -9.80 7.04 13.75
CA ASP A 139 -11.09 6.31 13.64
C ASP A 139 -11.20 5.57 12.29
N PHE A 140 -10.68 6.17 11.22
CA PHE A 140 -10.64 5.52 9.92
C PHE A 140 -9.73 4.29 9.92
N MET A 141 -8.55 4.39 10.51
CA MET A 141 -7.61 3.27 10.63
C MET A 141 -8.18 2.13 11.48
N GLU A 142 -8.89 2.44 12.56
CA GLU A 142 -9.54 1.43 13.41
C GLU A 142 -10.67 0.70 12.68
N ARG A 143 -11.47 1.42 11.92
CA ARG A 143 -12.53 0.82 11.10
C ARG A 143 -11.97 -0.14 10.06
N GLY A 144 -10.87 0.23 9.39
CA GLY A 144 -10.19 -0.64 8.43
C GLY A 144 -9.71 -1.96 9.04
N ARG A 145 -9.28 -1.95 10.32
CA ARG A 145 -8.87 -3.17 11.05
C ARG A 145 -10.02 -4.15 11.30
N ARG A 146 -11.24 -3.67 11.52
CA ARG A 146 -12.40 -4.55 11.78
C ARG A 146 -12.77 -5.36 10.54
N TRP A 147 -12.65 -4.79 9.35
CA TRP A 147 -12.95 -5.46 8.07
C TRP A 147 -11.93 -6.51 7.66
N SER A 148 -10.71 -6.45 8.18
CA SER A 148 -9.66 -7.43 7.88
C SER A 148 -9.66 -8.65 8.81
N ARG A 149 -10.49 -8.66 9.85
CA ARG A 149 -10.61 -9.75 10.82
C ARG A 149 -11.85 -10.63 10.65
N GLY A 150 -12.76 -10.31 9.75
CA GLY A 150 -13.92 -11.10 9.34
C GLY A 150 -13.71 -11.72 7.99
#